data_1c47e365016672a263f3b126917b5282
#
_entry.id   1c47e365016672a263f3b126917b5282
#
_cell.length_a   1.000
_cell.length_b   1.000
_cell.length_c   1.000
_cell.angle_alpha   90.00
_cell.angle_beta   90.00
_cell.angle_gamma   90.00
#
_symmetry.space_group_name_H-M   'P 1'
#
loop_
_entity.id
_entity.type
_entity.pdbx_description
1 polymer ?
#
loop_
_entity_poly.entity_id
_entity_poly.type
_entity_poly.pdbx_seq_one_letter_code
_entity_poly.pdbx_strand_id
1 'polypeptide(L)'
;VYKRQGEKWMKKSVNIGDQLSQVIGIYYPYPIDNYVKYVRQQKFYGRYMDDWYIMNPSKEELEDLLENICEIAAELGIHINRKKTRIVKISSKYKFLQIKYTLTDTGKVIKRINPDRVTAMRRKLKKLAVKVENEEADYDNVENMFRGWMGGHYKLLSREQRKNLIQLYEDLFSKKITIVNKKLIVSCLLYTSPSPRDAHESR
;
A
#
# COMPACT_ATOMS: atom_id res chain seq x y z
N VAL A 1 -11.68 -7.62 -17.61
CA VAL A 1 -12.78 -6.80 -17.07
C VAL A 1 -12.88 -5.56 -17.93
N TYR A 2 -13.89 -5.50 -18.78
CA TYR A 2 -14.16 -4.32 -19.58
C TYR A 2 -14.78 -3.26 -18.69
N LYS A 3 -14.09 -2.15 -18.45
CA LYS A 3 -14.71 -0.99 -17.81
C LYS A 3 -15.59 -0.27 -18.83
N ARG A 4 -16.88 -0.29 -18.57
CA ARG A 4 -17.85 0.51 -19.31
C ARG A 4 -17.59 1.99 -18.98
N GLN A 5 -17.07 2.72 -19.93
CA GLN A 5 -17.00 4.19 -19.87
C GLN A 5 -17.94 4.75 -20.94
N GLY A 6 -19.04 5.33 -20.53
CA GLY A 6 -20.05 5.84 -21.44
C GLY A 6 -20.88 4.74 -22.13
N GLU A 7 -21.71 5.12 -23.08
CA GLU A 7 -22.64 4.23 -23.79
C GLU A 7 -22.02 3.37 -24.90
N LYS A 8 -20.74 3.59 -25.22
CA LYS A 8 -20.02 2.82 -26.23
C LYS A 8 -18.88 2.01 -25.61
N TRP A 9 -18.81 0.72 -25.95
CA TRP A 9 -17.69 -0.14 -25.63
C TRP A 9 -16.42 0.41 -26.24
N MET A 10 -15.42 0.68 -25.44
CA MET A 10 -14.08 1.00 -25.97
C MET A 10 -13.50 -0.26 -26.58
N LYS A 11 -13.38 -0.29 -27.91
CA LYS A 11 -12.76 -1.38 -28.66
C LYS A 11 -11.23 -1.50 -28.40
N LYS A 12 -10.64 -0.57 -27.65
CA LYS A 12 -9.22 -0.51 -27.33
C LYS A 12 -9.04 -0.66 -25.83
N SER A 13 -8.67 -1.83 -25.39
CA SER A 13 -8.26 -2.10 -24.02
C SER A 13 -7.15 -3.15 -24.00
N VAL A 14 -6.31 -3.08 -22.99
CA VAL A 14 -5.22 -4.05 -22.78
C VAL A 14 -5.74 -5.11 -21.81
N ASN A 15 -5.55 -6.40 -22.11
CA ASN A 15 -5.95 -7.49 -21.26
C ASN A 15 -5.23 -7.41 -19.89
N ILE A 16 -5.99 -7.56 -18.80
CA ILE A 16 -5.41 -7.59 -17.46
C ILE A 16 -4.89 -9.01 -17.18
N GLY A 17 -3.60 -9.11 -16.79
CA GLY A 17 -2.99 -10.38 -16.39
C GLY A 17 -1.96 -10.94 -17.36
N ASP A 18 -1.84 -10.38 -18.55
CA ASP A 18 -0.79 -10.76 -19.52
C ASP A 18 0.47 -9.89 -19.31
N GLN A 19 1.66 -10.51 -19.42
CA GLN A 19 2.94 -9.81 -19.30
C GLN A 19 3.12 -8.73 -20.37
N LEU A 20 2.71 -9.00 -21.59
CA LEU A 20 2.78 -8.03 -22.69
C LEU A 20 1.92 -6.80 -22.38
N SER A 21 0.76 -7.00 -21.82
CA SER A 21 -0.14 -5.93 -21.39
C SER A 21 0.47 -5.04 -20.31
N GLN A 22 1.26 -5.61 -19.40
CA GLN A 22 1.99 -4.84 -18.38
C GLN A 22 3.08 -3.98 -19.01
N VAL A 23 3.85 -4.54 -19.96
CA VAL A 23 4.89 -3.80 -20.68
C VAL A 23 4.29 -2.65 -21.49
N ILE A 24 3.21 -2.92 -22.24
CA ILE A 24 2.49 -1.89 -22.99
C ILE A 24 1.95 -0.81 -22.06
N GLY A 25 1.32 -1.18 -20.93
CA GLY A 25 0.80 -0.23 -19.95
C GLY A 25 1.87 0.65 -19.29
N ILE A 26 3.10 0.14 -19.16
CA ILE A 26 4.23 0.93 -18.70
C ILE A 26 4.74 1.87 -19.79
N TYR A 27 4.84 1.39 -21.02
CA TYR A 27 5.42 2.14 -22.14
C TYR A 27 4.45 3.13 -22.78
N TYR A 28 3.16 2.81 -22.81
CA TYR A 28 2.16 3.62 -23.51
C TYR A 28 2.11 5.09 -23.09
N PRO A 29 2.23 5.46 -21.80
CA PRO A 29 2.29 6.85 -21.35
C PRO A 29 3.67 7.53 -21.55
N TYR A 30 4.63 6.91 -22.22
CA TYR A 30 5.97 7.46 -22.43
C TYR A 30 6.01 8.89 -22.99
N PRO A 31 5.14 9.31 -23.92
CA PRO A 31 5.14 10.71 -24.38
C PRO A 31 4.93 11.72 -23.26
N ILE A 32 4.13 11.36 -22.23
CA ILE A 32 3.92 12.19 -21.05
C ILE A 32 5.19 12.22 -20.19
N ASP A 33 5.81 11.04 -19.96
CA ASP A 33 7.09 10.96 -19.22
C ASP A 33 8.16 11.82 -19.90
N ASN A 34 8.25 11.73 -21.23
CA ASN A 34 9.18 12.51 -22.05
C ASN A 34 8.93 14.02 -21.92
N TYR A 35 7.68 14.44 -22.04
CA TYR A 35 7.29 15.84 -21.89
C TYR A 35 7.70 16.37 -20.50
N VAL A 36 7.32 15.68 -19.43
CA VAL A 36 7.62 16.11 -18.06
C VAL A 36 9.12 16.14 -17.78
N LYS A 37 9.86 15.10 -18.20
CA LYS A 37 11.28 14.95 -17.88
C LYS A 37 12.21 15.78 -18.76
N TYR A 38 11.99 15.77 -20.06
CA TYR A 38 12.93 16.34 -21.03
C TYR A 38 12.49 17.71 -21.55
N VAL A 39 11.20 17.90 -21.83
CA VAL A 39 10.69 19.18 -22.33
C VAL A 39 10.56 20.17 -21.17
N ARG A 40 9.89 19.80 -20.10
CA ARG A 40 9.64 20.66 -18.93
C ARG A 40 10.71 20.51 -17.85
N GLN A 41 11.67 19.60 -18.02
CA GLN A 41 12.82 19.39 -17.15
C GLN A 41 12.48 19.25 -15.65
N GLN A 42 11.33 18.62 -15.33
CA GLN A 42 10.90 18.46 -13.96
C GLN A 42 11.81 17.48 -13.20
N LYS A 43 12.55 18.00 -12.24
CA LYS A 43 13.52 17.24 -11.45
C LYS A 43 12.86 16.15 -10.59
N PHE A 44 11.72 16.47 -9.98
CA PHE A 44 11.01 15.60 -9.05
C PHE A 44 9.74 15.07 -9.69
N TYR A 45 9.90 14.08 -10.52
CA TYR A 45 8.83 13.34 -11.18
C TYR A 45 9.01 11.85 -10.96
N GLY A 46 7.90 11.14 -10.77
CA GLY A 46 7.88 9.69 -10.76
C GLY A 46 6.51 9.16 -11.13
N ARG A 47 6.51 8.02 -11.82
CA ARG A 47 5.32 7.30 -12.22
C ARG A 47 5.41 5.84 -11.77
N TYR A 48 4.31 5.33 -11.25
CA TYR A 48 4.11 3.91 -11.00
C TYR A 48 2.79 3.50 -11.66
N MET A 49 2.91 2.88 -12.84
CA MET A 49 1.77 2.56 -13.71
C MET A 49 0.94 3.80 -14.05
N ASP A 50 -0.25 3.90 -13.50
CA ASP A 50 -1.22 4.98 -13.65
C ASP A 50 -1.15 6.06 -12.55
N ASP A 51 -0.38 5.81 -11.50
CA ASP A 51 -0.17 6.78 -10.41
C ASP A 51 1.09 7.62 -10.66
N TRP A 52 0.94 8.94 -10.73
CA TRP A 52 2.04 9.89 -10.97
C TRP A 52 2.16 10.91 -9.86
N TYR A 53 3.37 11.42 -9.66
CA TYR A 53 3.61 12.62 -8.86
C TYR A 53 4.62 13.52 -9.54
N ILE A 54 4.43 14.84 -9.38
CA ILE A 54 5.37 15.89 -9.78
C ILE A 54 5.50 16.83 -8.58
N MET A 55 6.71 17.30 -8.29
CA MET A 55 6.94 18.30 -7.26
C MET A 55 7.64 19.50 -7.87
N ASN A 56 7.05 20.68 -7.70
CA ASN A 56 7.59 21.94 -8.14
C ASN A 56 7.29 23.00 -7.07
N PRO A 57 8.15 23.98 -6.83
CA PRO A 57 7.90 25.08 -5.89
C PRO A 57 6.78 26.02 -6.33
N SER A 58 6.53 26.21 -7.64
CA SER A 58 5.46 27.03 -8.16
C SER A 58 4.18 26.21 -8.36
N LYS A 59 3.08 26.71 -7.81
CA LYS A 59 1.74 26.14 -8.01
C LYS A 59 1.26 26.39 -9.44
N GLU A 60 1.52 27.58 -9.96
CA GLU A 60 1.12 28.03 -11.29
C GLU A 60 1.77 27.13 -12.36
N GLU A 61 3.05 26.80 -12.17
CA GLU A 61 3.76 25.88 -13.05
C GLU A 61 3.18 24.46 -12.99
N LEU A 62 2.74 23.99 -11.83
CA LEU A 62 2.08 22.69 -11.69
C LEU A 62 0.69 22.69 -12.35
N GLU A 63 -0.03 23.79 -12.31
CA GLU A 63 -1.33 23.94 -12.97
C GLU A 63 -1.17 23.91 -14.50
N ASP A 64 -0.23 24.67 -15.04
CA ASP A 64 0.12 24.67 -16.47
C ASP A 64 0.60 23.28 -16.94
N LEU A 65 1.51 22.65 -16.17
CA LEU A 65 1.95 21.27 -16.44
C LEU A 65 0.79 20.29 -16.49
N LEU A 66 -0.15 20.39 -15.57
CA LEU A 66 -1.30 19.49 -15.50
C LEU A 66 -2.20 19.63 -16.72
N GLU A 67 -2.41 20.86 -17.23
CA GLU A 67 -3.20 21.08 -18.43
C GLU A 67 -2.54 20.49 -19.67
N ASN A 68 -1.28 20.77 -19.87
CA ASN A 68 -0.52 20.21 -21.00
C ASN A 68 -0.44 18.67 -20.94
N ILE A 69 -0.26 18.09 -19.76
CA ILE A 69 -0.30 16.63 -19.57
C ILE A 69 -1.68 16.07 -19.95
N CYS A 70 -2.76 16.76 -19.63
CA CYS A 70 -4.09 16.32 -20.00
C CYS A 70 -4.33 16.39 -21.50
N GLU A 71 -3.76 17.36 -22.21
CA GLU A 71 -3.82 17.43 -23.67
C GLU A 71 -3.08 16.27 -24.31
N ILE A 72 -1.82 16.04 -23.93
CA ILE A 72 -1.03 14.90 -24.41
C ILE A 72 -1.74 13.56 -24.08
N ALA A 73 -2.30 13.43 -22.89
CA ALA A 73 -3.05 12.25 -22.51
C ALA A 73 -4.30 12.05 -23.38
N ALA A 74 -5.02 13.13 -23.72
CA ALA A 74 -6.20 13.09 -24.57
C ALA A 74 -5.84 12.63 -26.00
N GLU A 75 -4.73 13.13 -26.57
CA GLU A 75 -4.21 12.68 -27.86
C GLU A 75 -3.89 11.17 -27.87
N LEU A 76 -3.38 10.65 -26.75
CA LEU A 76 -3.12 9.22 -26.55
C LEU A 76 -4.40 8.41 -26.24
N GLY A 77 -5.56 9.06 -26.09
CA GLY A 77 -6.79 8.40 -25.66
C GLY A 77 -6.80 8.02 -24.18
N ILE A 78 -5.92 8.61 -23.36
CA ILE A 78 -5.84 8.41 -21.91
C ILE A 78 -6.70 9.47 -21.21
N HIS A 79 -7.63 9.05 -20.36
CA HIS A 79 -8.45 9.95 -19.58
C HIS A 79 -7.90 10.14 -18.17
N ILE A 80 -7.39 11.34 -17.88
CA ILE A 80 -6.93 11.70 -16.53
C ILE A 80 -8.13 11.97 -15.63
N ASN A 81 -8.19 11.28 -14.50
CA ASN A 81 -9.26 11.48 -13.53
C ASN A 81 -9.04 12.76 -12.70
N ARG A 82 -9.59 13.88 -13.16
CA ARG A 82 -9.48 15.20 -12.52
C ARG A 82 -9.98 15.20 -11.06
N LYS A 83 -10.94 14.35 -10.69
CA LYS A 83 -11.44 14.25 -9.30
C LYS A 83 -10.41 13.63 -8.35
N LYS A 84 -9.51 12.80 -8.87
CA LYS A 84 -8.43 12.17 -8.09
C LYS A 84 -7.11 12.94 -8.19
N THR A 85 -6.93 13.77 -9.21
CA THR A 85 -5.73 14.60 -9.39
C THR A 85 -5.79 15.80 -8.46
N ARG A 86 -4.75 16.06 -7.70
CA ARG A 86 -4.71 17.12 -6.69
C ARG A 86 -3.33 17.77 -6.65
N ILE A 87 -3.32 19.08 -6.63
CA ILE A 87 -2.14 19.88 -6.30
C ILE A 87 -2.24 20.22 -4.81
N VAL A 88 -1.25 19.80 -4.04
CA VAL A 88 -1.23 19.94 -2.59
C VAL A 88 0.12 20.46 -2.11
N LYS A 89 0.14 21.23 -1.03
CA LYS A 89 1.40 21.64 -0.40
C LYS A 89 2.10 20.41 0.19
N ILE A 90 3.43 20.32 0.05
CA ILE A 90 4.24 19.20 0.55
C ILE A 90 4.17 19.07 2.08
N SER A 91 3.89 20.17 2.80
CA SER A 91 3.65 20.16 4.25
C SER A 91 2.32 19.53 4.64
N SER A 92 1.35 19.47 3.71
CA SER A 92 0.11 18.77 3.98
C SER A 92 0.26 17.25 3.83
N LYS A 93 -0.62 16.52 4.52
CA LYS A 93 -0.67 15.06 4.41
C LYS A 93 -1.17 14.65 3.04
N TYR A 94 -0.34 13.97 2.25
CA TYR A 94 -0.74 13.42 0.96
C TYR A 94 -0.58 11.90 0.90
N LYS A 95 -1.31 11.29 -0.03
CA LYS A 95 -1.33 9.84 -0.21
C LYS A 95 -0.76 9.50 -1.59
N PHE A 96 0.22 8.60 -1.61
CA PHE A 96 0.74 7.99 -2.83
C PHE A 96 0.98 6.50 -2.61
N LEU A 97 0.55 5.64 -3.53
CA LEU A 97 0.66 4.16 -3.45
C LEU A 97 0.21 3.58 -2.10
N GLN A 98 -0.94 4.05 -1.58
CA GLN A 98 -1.52 3.61 -0.29
C GLN A 98 -0.72 4.00 0.96
N ILE A 99 0.37 4.76 0.81
CA ILE A 99 1.16 5.31 1.92
C ILE A 99 0.81 6.79 2.08
N LYS A 100 0.61 7.22 3.31
CA LYS A 100 0.47 8.63 3.69
C LYS A 100 1.84 9.20 4.03
N TYR A 101 2.18 10.30 3.40
CA TYR A 101 3.42 11.04 3.61
C TYR A 101 3.10 12.36 4.31
N THR A 102 3.97 12.76 5.21
CA THR A 102 3.93 14.07 5.87
C THR A 102 5.36 14.56 6.00
N LEU A 103 5.66 15.74 5.50
CA LEU A 103 6.91 16.42 5.76
C LEU A 103 6.75 17.24 7.05
N THR A 104 7.68 17.05 7.99
CA THR A 104 7.75 17.85 9.22
C THR A 104 8.53 19.15 8.96
N ASP A 105 8.38 20.14 9.81
CA ASP A 105 9.11 21.41 9.74
C ASP A 105 10.63 21.21 9.86
N THR A 106 11.07 20.12 10.46
CA THR A 106 12.48 19.70 10.56
C THR A 106 13.00 18.99 9.29
N GLY A 107 12.22 18.93 8.20
CA GLY A 107 12.60 18.26 6.95
C GLY A 107 12.49 16.73 6.98
N LYS A 108 11.99 16.14 8.08
CA LYS A 108 11.83 14.68 8.20
C LYS A 108 10.54 14.22 7.51
N VAL A 109 10.65 13.20 6.67
CA VAL A 109 9.49 12.56 6.02
C VAL A 109 8.95 11.44 6.89
N ILE A 110 7.72 11.59 7.35
CA ILE A 110 6.98 10.56 8.08
C ILE A 110 6.11 9.78 7.09
N LYS A 111 6.29 8.45 7.07
CA LYS A 111 5.50 7.53 6.26
C LYS A 111 4.53 6.76 7.17
N ARG A 112 3.26 6.69 6.79
CA ARG A 112 2.24 5.94 7.53
C ARG A 112 1.37 5.14 6.57
N ILE A 113 0.95 3.98 7.01
CA ILE A 113 -0.06 3.18 6.28
C ILE A 113 -1.40 3.95 6.24
N ASN A 114 -2.15 3.78 5.15
CA ASN A 114 -3.51 4.29 5.12
C ASN A 114 -4.37 3.60 6.21
N PRO A 115 -5.06 4.35 7.10
CA PRO A 115 -5.91 3.80 8.15
C PRO A 115 -6.94 2.78 7.66
N ASP A 116 -7.47 2.96 6.44
CA ASP A 116 -8.44 2.03 5.85
C ASP A 116 -7.88 0.60 5.74
N ARG A 117 -6.57 0.45 5.47
CA ARG A 117 -5.92 -0.86 5.40
C ARG A 117 -5.82 -1.52 6.78
N VAL A 118 -5.60 -0.73 7.82
CA VAL A 118 -5.58 -1.23 9.21
C VAL A 118 -6.99 -1.69 9.59
N THR A 119 -8.01 -0.89 9.27
CA THR A 119 -9.40 -1.22 9.51
C THR A 119 -9.83 -2.48 8.73
N ALA A 120 -9.42 -2.59 7.47
CA ALA A 120 -9.69 -3.77 6.64
C ALA A 120 -9.03 -5.04 7.23
N MET A 121 -7.78 -4.93 7.73
CA MET A 121 -7.11 -6.05 8.40
C MET A 121 -7.84 -6.47 9.68
N ARG A 122 -8.25 -5.51 10.52
CA ARG A 122 -9.04 -5.80 11.72
C ARG A 122 -10.34 -6.55 11.41
N ARG A 123 -11.06 -6.11 10.38
CA ARG A 123 -12.29 -6.78 9.92
C ARG A 123 -11.98 -8.17 9.37
N LYS A 124 -10.88 -8.33 8.62
CA LYS A 124 -10.46 -9.62 8.08
C LYS A 124 -10.12 -10.61 9.19
N LEU A 125 -9.37 -10.20 10.21
CA LEU A 125 -9.04 -11.05 11.35
C LEU A 125 -10.29 -11.54 12.08
N LYS A 126 -11.25 -10.65 12.37
CA LYS A 126 -12.53 -11.05 13.00
C LYS A 126 -13.30 -12.06 12.18
N LYS A 127 -13.38 -11.88 10.85
CA LYS A 127 -14.02 -12.85 9.97
C LYS A 127 -13.31 -14.20 9.93
N LEU A 128 -11.98 -14.18 9.94
CA LEU A 128 -11.18 -15.39 9.91
C LEU A 128 -11.24 -16.14 11.25
N ALA A 129 -11.35 -15.45 12.39
CA ALA A 129 -11.53 -16.07 13.68
C ALA A 129 -12.79 -16.94 13.73
N VAL A 130 -13.92 -16.40 13.26
CA VAL A 130 -15.19 -17.18 13.14
C VAL A 130 -15.03 -18.39 12.20
N LYS A 131 -14.27 -18.22 11.09
CA LYS A 131 -14.06 -19.34 10.16
C LYS A 131 -13.15 -20.44 10.74
N VAL A 132 -12.16 -20.05 11.53
CA VAL A 132 -11.29 -21.03 12.24
C VAL A 132 -12.09 -21.75 13.32
N GLU A 133 -12.94 -21.03 14.06
CA GLU A 133 -13.84 -21.62 15.06
C GLU A 133 -14.82 -22.64 14.45
N ASN A 134 -15.32 -22.36 13.24
CA ASN A 134 -16.20 -23.25 12.48
C ASN A 134 -15.45 -24.33 11.67
N GLU A 135 -14.14 -24.47 11.82
CA GLU A 135 -13.29 -25.38 11.03
C GLU A 135 -13.33 -25.13 9.50
N GLU A 136 -13.79 -23.95 9.06
CA GLU A 136 -13.82 -23.53 7.64
C GLU A 136 -12.48 -22.99 7.14
N ALA A 137 -11.57 -22.66 8.03
CA ALA A 137 -10.23 -22.12 7.70
C ALA A 137 -9.18 -22.69 8.64
N ASP A 138 -8.02 -22.99 8.05
CA ASP A 138 -6.86 -23.45 8.78
C ASP A 138 -6.18 -22.27 9.50
N TYR A 139 -5.88 -22.48 10.78
CA TYR A 139 -5.21 -21.50 11.62
C TYR A 139 -3.82 -21.11 11.09
N ASP A 140 -3.03 -22.05 10.61
CA ASP A 140 -1.66 -21.81 10.14
C ASP A 140 -1.66 -20.86 8.92
N ASN A 141 -2.67 -20.97 8.06
CA ASN A 141 -2.87 -20.06 6.95
C ASN A 141 -3.20 -18.62 7.42
N VAL A 142 -4.00 -18.49 8.48
CA VAL A 142 -4.32 -17.19 9.09
C VAL A 142 -3.08 -16.57 9.74
N GLU A 143 -2.30 -17.37 10.47
CA GLU A 143 -1.04 -16.93 11.08
C GLU A 143 -0.06 -16.44 10.02
N ASN A 144 0.19 -17.24 8.99
CA ASN A 144 1.10 -16.88 7.90
C ASN A 144 0.67 -15.61 7.18
N MET A 145 -0.63 -15.47 6.90
CA MET A 145 -1.20 -14.26 6.31
C MET A 145 -0.98 -13.02 7.20
N PHE A 146 -1.24 -13.13 8.50
CA PHE A 146 -1.08 -12.01 9.43
C PHE A 146 0.40 -11.64 9.62
N ARG A 147 1.29 -12.63 9.75
CA ARG A 147 2.75 -12.43 9.83
C ARG A 147 3.29 -11.72 8.57
N GLY A 148 2.90 -12.18 7.39
CA GLY A 148 3.29 -11.55 6.13
C GLY A 148 2.79 -10.12 6.02
N TRP A 149 1.53 -9.87 6.38
CA TRP A 149 0.97 -8.52 6.37
C TRP A 149 1.67 -7.59 7.37
N MET A 150 1.87 -8.04 8.61
CA MET A 150 2.57 -7.27 9.64
C MET A 150 4.02 -6.98 9.22
N GLY A 151 4.75 -7.96 8.69
CA GLY A 151 6.12 -7.79 8.21
C GLY A 151 6.23 -6.71 7.14
N GLY A 152 5.36 -6.73 6.15
CA GLY A 152 5.33 -5.75 5.06
C GLY A 152 4.94 -4.33 5.51
N HIS A 153 4.16 -4.20 6.59
CA HIS A 153 3.63 -2.91 7.03
C HIS A 153 4.21 -2.42 8.36
N TYR A 154 5.07 -3.20 9.02
CA TYR A 154 5.56 -2.92 10.38
C TYR A 154 6.14 -1.52 10.54
N LYS A 155 6.96 -1.06 9.59
CA LYS A 155 7.59 0.27 9.61
C LYS A 155 6.61 1.43 9.35
N LEU A 156 5.47 1.14 8.73
CA LEU A 156 4.45 2.12 8.37
C LEU A 156 3.38 2.27 9.45
N LEU A 157 3.23 1.28 10.33
CA LEU A 157 2.31 1.30 11.46
C LEU A 157 2.86 2.17 12.58
N SER A 158 1.99 2.92 13.28
CA SER A 158 2.34 3.58 14.53
C SER A 158 2.55 2.54 15.64
N ARG A 159 3.20 2.94 16.74
CA ARG A 159 3.39 2.08 17.91
C ARG A 159 2.05 1.58 18.46
N GLU A 160 1.08 2.46 18.54
CA GLU A 160 -0.26 2.15 19.02
C GLU A 160 -1.01 1.21 18.07
N GLN A 161 -0.98 1.47 16.76
CA GLN A 161 -1.60 0.58 15.77
C GLN A 161 -1.04 -0.84 15.84
N ARG A 162 0.28 -0.98 16.02
CA ARG A 162 0.93 -2.29 16.18
C ARG A 162 0.43 -3.00 17.44
N LYS A 163 0.45 -2.28 18.60
CA LYS A 163 -0.03 -2.83 19.86
C LYS A 163 -1.49 -3.31 19.75
N ASN A 164 -2.36 -2.46 19.20
CA ASN A 164 -3.79 -2.78 19.09
C ASN A 164 -4.07 -3.92 18.11
N LEU A 165 -3.27 -4.09 17.04
CA LEU A 165 -3.44 -5.21 16.10
C LEU A 165 -2.94 -6.52 16.70
N ILE A 166 -1.84 -6.51 17.43
CA ILE A 166 -1.30 -7.66 18.13
C ILE A 166 -2.28 -8.11 19.20
N GLN A 167 -2.75 -7.18 20.04
CA GLN A 167 -3.73 -7.50 21.08
C GLN A 167 -5.00 -8.10 20.49
N LEU A 168 -5.55 -7.51 19.42
CA LEU A 168 -6.71 -8.07 18.73
C LEU A 168 -6.47 -9.50 18.23
N TYR A 169 -5.29 -9.78 17.70
CA TYR A 169 -4.95 -11.12 17.24
C TYR A 169 -4.86 -12.11 18.41
N GLU A 170 -4.19 -11.71 19.51
CA GLU A 170 -4.06 -12.52 20.74
C GLU A 170 -5.44 -12.83 21.34
N ASP A 171 -6.33 -11.83 21.39
CA ASP A 171 -7.71 -11.98 21.90
C ASP A 171 -8.55 -12.93 21.04
N LEU A 172 -8.38 -12.87 19.71
CA LEU A 172 -9.19 -13.68 18.80
C LEU A 172 -8.74 -15.14 18.69
N PHE A 173 -7.44 -15.41 18.81
CA PHE A 173 -6.88 -16.73 18.54
C PHE A 173 -6.25 -17.40 19.77
N SER A 174 -6.30 -16.76 20.94
CA SER A 174 -5.73 -17.26 22.20
C SER A 174 -4.25 -17.64 22.09
N LYS A 175 -3.48 -16.91 21.27
CA LYS A 175 -2.06 -17.13 21.04
C LYS A 175 -1.26 -15.86 21.23
N LYS A 176 -0.09 -15.96 21.86
CA LYS A 176 0.77 -14.82 22.16
C LYS A 176 1.72 -14.51 21.02
N ILE A 177 1.87 -13.23 20.68
CA ILE A 177 2.81 -12.73 19.67
C ILE A 177 3.99 -12.06 20.36
N THR A 178 5.19 -12.56 20.07
CA THR A 178 6.45 -11.93 20.48
C THR A 178 7.19 -11.42 19.25
N ILE A 179 7.77 -10.23 19.37
CA ILE A 179 8.56 -9.65 18.28
C ILE A 179 10.04 -9.75 18.63
N VAL A 180 10.75 -10.64 17.95
CA VAL A 180 12.20 -10.82 18.09
C VAL A 180 12.87 -10.42 16.78
N ASN A 181 13.87 -9.53 16.84
CA ASN A 181 14.62 -9.06 15.67
C ASN A 181 13.73 -8.61 14.49
N LYS A 182 12.63 -7.92 14.77
CA LYS A 182 11.62 -7.47 13.80
C LYS A 182 10.82 -8.59 13.13
N LYS A 183 10.95 -9.84 13.58
CA LYS A 183 10.13 -10.96 13.14
C LYS A 183 9.05 -11.24 14.19
N LEU A 184 7.83 -11.53 13.74
CA LEU A 184 6.77 -11.99 14.62
C LEU A 184 6.96 -13.48 14.88
N ILE A 185 6.97 -13.83 16.15
CA ILE A 185 6.97 -15.22 16.63
C ILE A 185 5.64 -15.40 17.37
N VAL A 186 4.88 -16.41 16.98
CA VAL A 186 3.62 -16.77 17.63
C VAL A 186 3.87 -17.98 18.52
N SER A 187 3.44 -17.90 19.77
CA SER A 187 3.53 -19.00 20.74
C SER A 187 2.16 -19.29 21.33
N CYS A 188 1.88 -20.55 21.64
CA CYS A 188 0.66 -20.93 22.33
C CYS A 188 0.69 -20.44 23.79
N LEU A 189 -0.40 -19.88 24.29
CA LEU A 189 -0.50 -19.41 25.69
C LEU A 189 -0.40 -20.55 26.72
N LEU A 190 -0.55 -21.80 26.28
CA LEU A 190 -0.47 -22.97 27.17
C LEU A 190 0.97 -23.42 27.51
N TYR A 191 2.00 -22.78 26.93
CA TYR A 191 3.40 -23.11 27.19
C TYR A 191 4.04 -22.08 28.13
N THR A 192 3.68 -22.08 29.40
CA THR A 192 4.22 -21.14 30.40
C THR A 192 5.17 -21.76 31.39
N SER A 193 5.69 -22.99 31.18
CA SER A 193 6.82 -23.47 31.96
C SER A 193 7.81 -24.22 31.05
N PRO A 194 9.12 -23.90 31.12
CA PRO A 194 10.14 -24.76 30.51
C PRO A 194 10.06 -26.12 31.16
N SER A 195 10.03 -27.16 30.34
CA SER A 195 10.12 -28.54 30.84
C SER A 195 11.40 -28.69 31.66
N PRO A 196 11.38 -29.43 32.78
CA PRO A 196 12.61 -29.71 33.54
C PRO A 196 13.73 -30.37 32.75
N ARG A 197 13.43 -30.89 31.55
CA ARG A 197 14.40 -31.46 30.62
C ARG A 197 15.29 -30.46 29.90
N ASP A 198 14.83 -29.22 29.73
CA ASP A 198 15.60 -28.18 29.01
C ASP A 198 16.68 -27.53 29.89
N ALA A 199 16.71 -27.85 31.19
CA ALA A 199 17.69 -27.33 32.14
C ALA A 199 18.99 -28.17 32.20
N HIS A 200 19.10 -29.29 31.48
CA HIS A 200 20.26 -30.20 31.54
C HIS A 200 21.19 -30.17 30.33
N GLU A 201 20.92 -29.39 29.28
CA GLU A 201 21.77 -29.32 28.08
C GLU A 201 22.67 -28.06 28.00
N SER A 202 22.93 -27.41 29.12
CA SER A 202 23.94 -26.34 29.20
C SER A 202 24.95 -26.60 30.30
N ARG A 203 25.79 -27.64 30.07
CA ARG A 203 27.10 -27.78 30.70
C ARG A 203 28.12 -28.29 29.69
#